data_6b7a446ca81b05c6ff67ff93df1e2fd1
#
_entry.id   6b7a446ca81b05c6ff67ff93df1e2fd1
#
_cell.length_a   1.000
_cell.length_b   1.000
_cell.length_c   1.000
_cell.angle_alpha   90.00
_cell.angle_beta   90.00
_cell.angle_gamma   90.00
#
_symmetry.space_group_name_H-M   'P 1'
#
loop_
_entity.id
_entity.type
_entity.pdbx_description
1 polymer ?
#
loop_
_entity_poly.entity_id
_entity_poly.type
_entity_poly.pdbx_seq_one_letter_code
_entity_poly.pdbx_strand_id
1 'polypeptide(L)'
;MNPPESSIPLEIAFLVNHRSGSGVYLWREKDRWVPRDPANNNLHLRALGLGTKRGEELMSPAEKAILFVQTKNRVDYAAPIAGRINGSYEWGSNSVLVTTGCQPVVPKAGDWSTLRKWFVELLLGEEQFLHHMGWWHQSRKNVLRKSDDALPGQVPI
;
A
#
# COMPACT_ATOMS: atom_id res chain seq x y z
N MET A 1 -24.55 28.43 10.62
CA MET A 1 -23.13 28.13 10.92
C MET A 1 -22.95 26.65 10.66
N ASN A 2 -22.29 26.27 9.58
CA ASN A 2 -21.96 24.86 9.38
C ASN A 2 -20.91 24.50 10.44
N PRO A 3 -21.10 23.38 11.16
CA PRO A 3 -20.04 22.91 12.05
C PRO A 3 -18.78 22.65 11.21
N PRO A 4 -17.59 22.89 11.76
CA PRO A 4 -16.36 22.60 11.04
C PRO A 4 -16.41 21.13 10.65
N GLU A 5 -16.25 20.82 9.35
CA GLU A 5 -15.95 19.47 8.91
C GLU A 5 -14.78 18.99 9.75
N SER A 6 -15.09 18.12 10.70
CA SER A 6 -14.06 17.48 11.51
C SER A 6 -13.20 16.69 10.52
N SER A 7 -12.07 17.26 10.18
CA SER A 7 -11.04 16.58 9.40
C SER A 7 -10.58 15.37 10.20
N ILE A 8 -11.31 14.28 10.05
CA ILE A 8 -10.84 12.96 10.52
C ILE A 8 -9.53 12.75 9.78
N PRO A 9 -8.44 12.58 10.50
CA PRO A 9 -7.15 12.45 9.85
C PRO A 9 -7.22 11.32 8.80
N LEU A 10 -6.80 11.62 7.58
CA LEU A 10 -6.71 10.70 6.43
C LEU A 10 -5.78 9.48 6.68
N GLU A 11 -5.41 9.23 7.91
CA GLU A 11 -4.40 8.28 8.34
C GLU A 11 -4.98 6.97 8.88
N ILE A 12 -6.27 6.72 8.63
CA ILE A 12 -6.94 5.48 9.02
C ILE A 12 -7.55 4.84 7.79
N ALA A 13 -7.22 3.58 7.53
CA ALA A 13 -7.86 2.76 6.52
C ALA A 13 -8.56 1.56 7.15
N PHE A 14 -9.61 1.06 6.52
CA PHE A 14 -10.34 -0.13 6.94
C PHE A 14 -10.13 -1.26 5.93
N LEU A 15 -9.31 -2.24 6.30
CA LEU A 15 -9.07 -3.43 5.50
C LEU A 15 -10.21 -4.43 5.73
N VAL A 16 -10.93 -4.74 4.66
CA VAL A 16 -12.10 -5.63 4.70
C VAL A 16 -11.68 -7.09 4.62
N ASN A 17 -12.24 -7.92 5.48
CA ASN A 17 -12.19 -9.36 5.30
C ASN A 17 -13.43 -9.81 4.53
N HIS A 18 -13.26 -10.10 3.25
CA HIS A 18 -14.36 -10.48 2.36
C HIS A 18 -15.10 -11.77 2.75
N ARG A 19 -14.49 -12.63 3.58
CA ARG A 19 -15.12 -13.88 4.04
C ARG A 19 -16.07 -13.67 5.22
N SER A 20 -15.71 -12.78 6.14
CA SER A 20 -16.45 -12.60 7.41
C SER A 20 -17.27 -11.31 7.46
N GLY A 21 -17.07 -10.39 6.52
CA GLY A 21 -17.61 -9.02 6.59
C GLY A 21 -17.00 -8.17 7.70
N SER A 22 -16.12 -8.74 8.52
CA SER A 22 -15.34 -8.00 9.52
C SER A 22 -14.14 -7.33 8.87
N GLY A 23 -13.38 -6.57 9.64
CA GLY A 23 -12.18 -5.94 9.13
C GLY A 23 -11.25 -5.46 10.22
N VAL A 24 -10.11 -4.97 9.79
CA VAL A 24 -9.05 -4.44 10.65
C VAL A 24 -8.83 -2.98 10.32
N TYR A 25 -8.71 -2.15 11.35
CA TYR A 25 -8.36 -0.75 11.18
C TYR A 25 -6.84 -0.63 11.09
N LEU A 26 -6.38 0.01 10.03
CA LEU A 26 -4.97 0.30 9.80
C LEU A 26 -4.72 1.77 10.09
N TRP A 27 -3.89 2.04 11.10
CA TRP A 27 -3.49 3.38 11.49
C TRP A 27 -2.10 3.69 10.97
N ARG A 28 -1.95 4.87 10.38
CA ARG A 28 -0.63 5.33 9.96
C ARG A 28 0.11 5.93 11.16
N GLU A 29 1.18 5.29 11.55
CA GLU A 29 2.10 5.76 12.58
C GLU A 29 3.45 6.05 11.94
N LYS A 30 3.75 7.34 11.72
CA LYS A 30 4.93 7.78 10.96
C LYS A 30 4.92 7.18 9.55
N ASP A 31 5.82 6.24 9.29
CA ASP A 31 6.02 5.66 7.95
C ASP A 31 5.46 4.23 7.81
N ARG A 32 4.71 3.76 8.79
CA ARG A 32 4.15 2.39 8.78
C ARG A 32 2.67 2.39 9.11
N TRP A 33 1.99 1.36 8.64
CA TRP A 33 0.60 1.08 8.98
C TRP A 33 0.53 0.02 10.08
N VAL A 34 -0.17 0.33 11.15
CA VAL A 34 -0.30 -0.53 12.33
C VAL A 34 -1.73 -1.04 12.41
N PRO A 35 -1.94 -2.38 12.41
CA PRO A 35 -3.28 -2.94 12.55
C PRO A 35 -3.79 -2.79 13.98
N ARG A 36 -5.07 -2.45 14.10
CA ARG A 36 -5.80 -2.39 15.37
C ARG A 36 -7.12 -3.11 15.25
N ASP A 37 -7.44 -3.91 16.24
CA ASP A 37 -8.78 -4.48 16.39
C ASP A 37 -9.82 -3.39 16.73
N PRO A 38 -11.12 -3.68 16.61
CA PRO A 38 -12.17 -2.70 16.87
C PRO A 38 -12.16 -2.11 18.28
N ALA A 39 -11.76 -2.88 19.30
CA ALA A 39 -11.72 -2.40 20.68
C ALA A 39 -10.59 -1.39 20.88
N ASN A 40 -9.37 -1.72 20.41
CA ASN A 40 -8.23 -0.82 20.42
C ASN A 40 -8.44 0.41 19.56
N ASN A 41 -9.16 0.27 18.42
CA ASN A 41 -9.54 1.40 17.59
C ASN A 41 -10.42 2.40 18.35
N ASN A 42 -11.44 1.92 19.09
CA ASN A 42 -12.30 2.76 19.90
C ASN A 42 -11.55 3.50 21.02
N LEU A 43 -10.62 2.83 21.69
CA LEU A 43 -9.77 3.48 22.70
C LEU A 43 -8.91 4.60 22.09
N HIS A 44 -8.36 4.37 20.91
CA HIS A 44 -7.53 5.36 20.23
C HIS A 44 -8.34 6.57 19.75
N LEU A 45 -9.55 6.37 19.24
CA LEU A 45 -10.46 7.45 18.87
C LEU A 45 -10.84 8.32 20.08
N ARG A 46 -11.05 7.69 21.24
CA ARG A 46 -11.27 8.42 22.51
C ARG A 46 -10.05 9.25 22.91
N ALA A 47 -8.85 8.67 22.79
CA ALA A 47 -7.62 9.39 23.09
C ALA A 47 -7.39 10.60 22.18
N LEU A 48 -7.93 10.59 20.96
CA LEU A 48 -7.97 11.73 20.04
C LEU A 48 -9.10 12.73 20.37
N GLY A 49 -9.84 12.54 21.46
CA GLY A 49 -10.89 13.44 21.90
C GLY A 49 -12.26 13.20 21.25
N LEU A 50 -12.42 12.13 20.45
CA LEU A 50 -13.71 11.80 19.86
C LEU A 50 -14.62 11.14 20.91
N GLY A 51 -15.63 11.89 21.35
CA GLY A 51 -16.58 11.45 22.37
C GLY A 51 -17.42 10.25 21.91
N THR A 52 -17.74 9.37 22.87
CA THR A 52 -18.63 8.22 22.63
C THR A 52 -20.07 8.47 23.07
N LYS A 53 -20.33 9.62 23.71
CA LYS A 53 -21.70 10.00 24.10
C LYS A 53 -22.43 10.54 22.90
N ARG A 54 -23.62 10.01 22.68
CA ARG A 54 -24.58 10.50 21.70
C ARG A 54 -25.28 11.72 22.36
N GLY A 55 -24.98 12.92 21.99
CA GLY A 55 -25.73 14.09 22.46
C GLY A 55 -27.21 14.00 22.02
N GLU A 56 -27.72 15.03 21.35
CA GLU A 56 -29.03 15.01 20.69
C GLU A 56 -28.99 14.29 19.34
N GLU A 57 -27.82 13.87 18.89
CA GLU A 57 -27.61 13.20 17.62
C GLU A 57 -27.75 11.67 17.72
N LEU A 58 -28.17 11.04 16.61
CA LEU A 58 -28.33 9.58 16.51
C LEU A 58 -26.99 8.83 16.67
N MET A 59 -25.88 9.47 16.34
CA MET A 59 -24.53 8.87 16.39
C MET A 59 -23.57 9.76 17.16
N SER A 60 -22.72 9.15 17.97
CA SER A 60 -21.61 9.84 18.62
C SER A 60 -20.51 10.25 17.61
N PRO A 61 -19.65 11.21 17.93
CA PRO A 61 -18.52 11.59 17.08
C PRO A 61 -17.62 10.39 16.73
N ALA A 62 -17.38 9.49 17.67
CA ALA A 62 -16.60 8.27 17.42
C ALA A 62 -17.30 7.32 16.43
N GLU A 63 -18.61 7.13 16.55
CA GLU A 63 -19.39 6.31 15.62
C GLU A 63 -19.40 6.89 14.21
N LYS A 64 -19.55 8.22 14.09
CA LYS A 64 -19.43 8.91 12.79
C LYS A 64 -18.06 8.71 12.16
N ALA A 65 -16.98 8.82 12.94
CA ALA A 65 -15.62 8.58 12.47
C ALA A 65 -15.43 7.13 11.98
N ILE A 66 -15.93 6.16 12.74
CA ILE A 66 -15.88 4.74 12.34
C ILE A 66 -16.62 4.52 11.03
N LEU A 67 -17.84 5.01 10.92
CA LEU A 67 -18.65 4.88 9.70
C LEU A 67 -17.94 5.53 8.50
N PHE A 68 -17.36 6.70 8.68
CA PHE A 68 -16.61 7.37 7.63
C PHE A 68 -15.42 6.51 7.14
N VAL A 69 -14.61 5.99 8.06
CA VAL A 69 -13.46 5.14 7.72
C VAL A 69 -13.91 3.86 7.01
N GLN A 70 -14.98 3.22 7.47
CA GLN A 70 -15.51 2.01 6.85
C GLN A 70 -16.12 2.22 5.46
N THR A 71 -16.57 3.44 5.15
CA THR A 71 -17.23 3.74 3.87
C THR A 71 -16.31 4.46 2.89
N LYS A 72 -15.48 5.39 3.36
CA LYS A 72 -14.65 6.25 2.50
C LYS A 72 -13.19 5.82 2.41
N ASN A 73 -12.66 5.22 3.49
CA ASN A 73 -11.28 4.76 3.56
C ASN A 73 -11.19 3.23 3.58
N ARG A 74 -12.19 2.59 2.99
CA ARG A 74 -12.21 1.15 2.82
C ARG A 74 -11.16 0.72 1.81
N VAL A 75 -10.42 -0.34 2.13
CA VAL A 75 -9.46 -0.97 1.23
C VAL A 75 -9.72 -2.48 1.19
N ASP A 76 -9.54 -3.07 0.01
CA ASP A 76 -9.76 -4.49 -0.22
C ASP A 76 -8.48 -5.30 0.05
N TYR A 77 -7.34 -4.67 -0.15
CA TYR A 77 -6.02 -5.26 0.10
C TYR A 77 -5.08 -4.27 0.76
N ALA A 78 -4.20 -4.76 1.61
CA ALA A 78 -3.11 -3.99 2.20
C ALA A 78 -1.83 -4.82 2.18
N ALA A 79 -0.80 -4.31 1.50
CA ALA A 79 0.47 -5.01 1.34
C ALA A 79 1.61 -4.05 1.01
N PRO A 80 2.87 -4.44 1.28
CA PRO A 80 4.01 -3.77 0.67
C PRO A 80 4.04 -4.06 -0.85
N ILE A 81 4.21 -3.03 -1.66
CA ILE A 81 4.30 -3.17 -3.12
C ILE A 81 5.57 -2.48 -3.62
N ALA A 82 6.42 -3.25 -4.28
CA ALA A 82 7.65 -2.73 -4.87
C ALA A 82 7.34 -1.70 -5.97
N GLY A 83 8.11 -0.61 -5.99
CA GLY A 83 7.95 0.46 -6.97
C GLY A 83 6.79 1.43 -6.71
N ARG A 84 6.07 1.27 -5.60
CA ARG A 84 5.01 2.18 -5.19
C ARG A 84 5.38 2.90 -3.91
N ILE A 85 4.92 4.13 -3.76
CA ILE A 85 5.01 4.86 -2.50
C ILE A 85 3.84 4.48 -1.59
N ASN A 86 3.99 4.71 -0.28
CA ASN A 86 2.91 4.48 0.68
C ASN A 86 1.67 5.30 0.29
N GLY A 87 0.51 4.68 0.28
CA GLY A 87 -0.72 5.36 -0.08
C GLY A 87 -1.81 4.41 -0.58
N SER A 88 -2.98 4.96 -0.88
CA SER A 88 -4.10 4.23 -1.46
C SER A 88 -4.07 4.32 -2.98
N TYR A 89 -4.33 3.21 -3.64
CA TYR A 89 -4.37 3.08 -5.09
C TYR A 89 -5.61 2.31 -5.52
N GLU A 90 -6.18 2.70 -6.65
CA GLU A 90 -7.20 1.93 -7.35
C GLU A 90 -6.52 0.90 -8.27
N TRP A 91 -6.93 -0.36 -8.19
CA TRP A 91 -6.45 -1.43 -9.07
C TRP A 91 -7.66 -2.22 -9.60
N GLY A 92 -8.08 -1.87 -10.81
CA GLY A 92 -9.34 -2.34 -11.36
C GLY A 92 -10.51 -1.86 -10.49
N SER A 93 -11.30 -2.79 -9.97
CA SER A 93 -12.41 -2.51 -9.05
C SER A 93 -12.02 -2.52 -7.56
N ASN A 94 -10.74 -2.77 -7.26
CA ASN A 94 -10.29 -2.92 -5.88
C ASN A 94 -9.49 -1.71 -5.42
N SER A 95 -9.68 -1.34 -4.16
CA SER A 95 -8.85 -0.35 -3.48
C SER A 95 -7.71 -1.04 -2.74
N VAL A 96 -6.48 -0.63 -3.01
CA VAL A 96 -5.25 -1.25 -2.48
C VAL A 96 -4.47 -0.24 -1.66
N LEU A 97 -4.19 -0.57 -0.41
CA LEU A 97 -3.31 0.21 0.46
C LEU A 97 -1.88 -0.33 0.37
N VAL A 98 -0.98 0.50 -0.14
CA VAL A 98 0.46 0.21 -0.08
C VAL A 98 0.97 0.60 1.30
N THR A 99 1.28 -0.41 2.12
CA THR A 99 1.67 -0.20 3.53
C THR A 99 3.14 0.18 3.69
N THR A 100 3.97 -0.29 2.79
CA THR A 100 5.40 0.06 2.75
C THR A 100 5.84 0.06 1.30
N GLY A 101 6.30 1.19 0.82
CA GLY A 101 6.82 1.33 -0.53
C GLY A 101 8.32 1.07 -0.56
N CYS A 102 8.75 0.04 -1.26
CA CYS A 102 10.15 -0.12 -1.65
C CYS A 102 10.40 0.74 -2.89
N GLN A 103 11.03 1.89 -2.71
CA GLN A 103 11.43 2.68 -3.87
C GLN A 103 12.56 1.96 -4.62
N PRO A 104 12.44 1.80 -5.94
CA PRO A 104 13.53 1.25 -6.73
C PRO A 104 14.76 2.14 -6.60
N VAL A 105 15.90 1.52 -6.39
CA VAL A 105 17.18 2.23 -6.39
C VAL A 105 17.33 2.92 -7.75
N VAL A 106 17.61 4.22 -7.74
CA VAL A 106 17.92 4.96 -8.96
C VAL A 106 19.29 4.48 -9.44
N PRO A 107 19.38 3.86 -10.64
CA PRO A 107 20.66 3.38 -11.13
C PRO A 107 21.60 4.55 -11.39
N LYS A 108 22.83 4.41 -10.95
CA LYS A 108 23.91 5.33 -11.30
C LYS A 108 24.83 4.65 -12.31
N ALA A 109 25.31 5.43 -13.27
CA ALA A 109 26.35 4.95 -14.16
C ALA A 109 27.61 4.62 -13.35
N GLY A 110 28.25 3.51 -13.67
CA GLY A 110 29.47 3.05 -13.00
C GLY A 110 30.12 1.93 -13.79
N ASP A 111 31.37 1.63 -13.47
CA ASP A 111 32.05 0.48 -14.02
C ASP A 111 31.56 -0.79 -13.33
N TRP A 112 30.98 -1.68 -14.11
CA TRP A 112 30.48 -2.97 -13.66
C TRP A 112 31.10 -4.15 -14.42
N SER A 113 32.23 -3.92 -15.09
CA SER A 113 32.93 -4.89 -15.93
C SER A 113 33.24 -6.20 -15.18
N THR A 114 33.65 -6.14 -13.93
CA THR A 114 33.91 -7.30 -13.08
C THR A 114 32.64 -8.09 -12.81
N LEU A 115 31.53 -7.44 -12.46
CA LEU A 115 30.23 -8.08 -12.25
C LEU A 115 29.70 -8.69 -13.54
N ARG A 116 29.83 -7.97 -14.67
CA ARG A 116 29.44 -8.48 -15.97
C ARG A 116 30.18 -9.77 -16.32
N LYS A 117 31.51 -9.77 -16.17
CA LYS A 117 32.34 -10.96 -16.40
C LYS A 117 31.88 -12.13 -15.56
N TRP A 118 31.66 -11.91 -14.27
CA TRP A 118 31.16 -12.91 -13.35
C TRP A 118 29.79 -13.47 -13.77
N PHE A 119 28.85 -12.60 -14.17
CA PHE A 119 27.54 -13.05 -14.64
C PHE A 119 27.60 -13.84 -15.95
N VAL A 120 28.47 -13.43 -16.89
CA VAL A 120 28.67 -14.18 -18.14
C VAL A 120 29.21 -15.59 -17.86
N GLU A 121 30.16 -15.71 -16.94
CA GLU A 121 30.67 -17.00 -16.50
C GLU A 121 29.62 -17.85 -15.78
N LEU A 122 28.84 -17.26 -14.87
CA LEU A 122 27.78 -17.92 -14.13
C LEU A 122 26.64 -18.42 -15.04
N LEU A 123 26.29 -17.65 -16.05
CA LEU A 123 25.20 -17.97 -16.98
C LEU A 123 25.66 -18.74 -18.22
N LEU A 124 26.91 -19.24 -18.21
CA LEU A 124 27.47 -20.07 -19.26
C LEU A 124 27.57 -19.40 -20.65
N GLY A 125 27.71 -18.10 -20.69
CA GLY A 125 27.99 -17.38 -21.91
C GLY A 125 27.26 -16.06 -22.10
N GLU A 126 27.72 -15.27 -23.07
CA GLU A 126 27.23 -13.94 -23.37
C GLU A 126 25.75 -13.91 -23.80
N GLU A 127 25.32 -14.88 -24.57
CA GLU A 127 23.94 -14.96 -25.07
C GLU A 127 22.95 -15.12 -23.93
N GLN A 128 23.21 -16.05 -23.00
CA GLN A 128 22.38 -16.27 -21.83
C GLN A 128 22.39 -15.05 -20.89
N PHE A 129 23.53 -14.41 -20.75
CA PHE A 129 23.65 -13.16 -19.99
C PHE A 129 22.77 -12.06 -20.60
N LEU A 130 22.81 -11.83 -21.91
CA LEU A 130 22.00 -10.81 -22.57
C LEU A 130 20.51 -11.10 -22.43
N HIS A 131 20.11 -12.37 -22.55
CA HIS A 131 18.73 -12.79 -22.34
C HIS A 131 18.25 -12.50 -20.91
N HIS A 132 19.05 -12.81 -19.92
CA HIS A 132 18.78 -12.54 -18.50
C HIS A 132 18.67 -11.04 -18.20
N MET A 133 19.57 -10.23 -18.75
CA MET A 133 19.53 -8.78 -18.63
C MET A 133 18.30 -8.17 -19.28
N GLY A 134 17.89 -8.69 -20.43
CA GLY A 134 16.64 -8.31 -21.10
C GLY A 134 15.41 -8.58 -20.22
N TRP A 135 15.35 -9.73 -19.59
CA TRP A 135 14.29 -10.09 -18.65
C TRP A 135 14.27 -9.19 -17.41
N TRP A 136 15.41 -8.91 -16.79
CA TRP A 136 15.49 -7.98 -15.67
C TRP A 136 15.04 -6.57 -16.05
N HIS A 137 15.46 -6.10 -17.21
CA HIS A 137 15.04 -4.80 -17.72
C HIS A 137 13.52 -4.72 -17.91
N GLN A 138 12.90 -5.76 -18.49
CA GLN A 138 11.47 -5.83 -18.67
C GLN A 138 10.72 -5.93 -17.34
N SER A 139 11.21 -6.75 -16.41
CA SER A 139 10.65 -6.86 -15.07
C SER A 139 10.68 -5.53 -14.31
N ARG A 140 11.79 -4.81 -14.40
CA ARG A 140 11.91 -3.46 -13.82
C ARG A 140 10.93 -2.48 -14.46
N LYS A 141 10.79 -2.49 -15.78
CA LYS A 141 9.80 -1.65 -16.47
C LYS A 141 8.38 -1.94 -15.98
N ASN A 142 8.02 -3.20 -15.80
CA ASN A 142 6.70 -3.59 -15.31
C ASN A 142 6.45 -3.09 -13.88
N VAL A 143 7.44 -3.18 -12.99
CA VAL A 143 7.35 -2.64 -11.63
C VAL A 143 7.16 -1.12 -11.62
N LEU A 144 7.82 -0.41 -12.53
CA LEU A 144 7.77 1.06 -12.59
C LEU A 144 6.55 1.61 -13.33
N ARG A 145 5.83 0.78 -14.08
CA ARG A 145 4.62 1.21 -14.79
C ARG A 145 3.49 1.53 -13.82
N LYS A 146 2.62 2.44 -14.22
CA LYS A 146 1.33 2.65 -13.55
C LYS A 146 0.47 1.40 -13.74
N SER A 147 -0.44 1.15 -12.80
CA SER A 147 -1.26 -0.07 -12.76
C SER A 147 -2.01 -0.36 -14.07
N ASP A 148 -2.45 0.67 -14.76
CA ASP A 148 -3.26 0.53 -15.98
C ASP A 148 -2.46 0.04 -17.20
N ASP A 149 -1.12 0.16 -17.14
CA ASP A 149 -0.20 -0.25 -18.20
C ASP A 149 0.56 -1.54 -17.87
N ALA A 150 0.22 -2.22 -16.78
CA ALA A 150 0.96 -3.39 -16.32
C ALA A 150 0.77 -4.59 -17.26
N LEU A 151 1.82 -4.94 -17.98
CA LEU A 151 1.88 -6.23 -18.69
C LEU A 151 2.19 -7.35 -17.68
N PRO A 152 1.64 -8.56 -17.86
CA PRO A 152 2.03 -9.69 -17.05
C PRO A 152 3.54 -9.91 -17.13
N GLY A 153 4.16 -10.19 -15.99
CA GLY A 153 5.57 -10.50 -15.92
C GLY A 153 5.89 -11.73 -16.77
N GLN A 154 6.88 -11.63 -17.64
CA GLN A 154 7.37 -12.80 -18.36
C GLN A 154 8.22 -13.64 -17.41
N VAL A 155 7.94 -14.92 -17.34
CA VAL A 155 8.78 -15.89 -16.63
C VAL A 155 9.84 -16.36 -17.62
N PRO A 156 11.13 -16.36 -17.26
CA PRO A 156 12.16 -16.96 -18.13
C PRO A 156 11.90 -18.46 -18.27
N ILE A 157 11.97 -18.94 -19.47
CA ILE A 157 11.85 -20.36 -19.82
C ILE A 157 13.21 -21.03 -19.64
#